data_14597d788219cf32aefd9e3c3f202129
#
_entry.id   14597d788219cf32aefd9e3c3f202129
#
_cell.length_a   1.000
_cell.length_b   1.000
_cell.length_c   1.000
_cell.angle_alpha   90.00
_cell.angle_beta   90.00
_cell.angle_gamma   90.00
#
_symmetry.space_group_name_H-M   'P 1'
#
loop_
_entity.id
_entity.type
_entity.pdbx_description
1 polymer ?
#
loop_
_entity_poly.entity_id
_entity_poly.type
_entity_poly.pdbx_seq_one_letter_code
_entity_poly.pdbx_strand_id
1 'polypeptide(L)'
;TLGIYTYDGDVANYLNLKSKLNRGVYVSKVVVNGPAANSNLQEGDLVCSIDGKNLNTINDLREFIYGKLPGEEVELEVVRGESKKSIRVILGRKN
;
A
#
# COMPACT_ATOMS: atom_id res chain seq x y z
N THR A 1 8.53 5.57 5.88
CA THR A 1 7.57 5.66 4.77
C THR A 1 7.63 4.38 3.94
N LEU A 2 6.57 4.11 3.19
CA LEU A 2 6.54 3.02 2.21
C LEU A 2 7.15 3.43 0.86
N GLY A 3 7.24 4.72 0.58
CA GLY A 3 7.72 5.19 -0.71
C GLY A 3 6.74 4.93 -1.84
N ILE A 4 5.46 5.16 -1.61
CA ILE A 4 4.42 5.04 -2.62
C ILE A 4 3.54 6.30 -2.64
N TYR A 5 2.88 6.51 -3.77
CA TYR A 5 1.74 7.42 -3.89
C TYR A 5 0.46 6.61 -3.99
N THR A 6 -0.62 7.15 -3.49
CA THR A 6 -1.93 6.54 -3.52
C THR A 6 -2.90 7.43 -4.30
N TYR A 7 -3.97 6.81 -4.80
CA TYR A 7 -5.02 7.58 -5.48
C TYR A 7 -5.83 8.39 -4.48
N ASP A 8 -6.36 9.54 -4.90
CA ASP A 8 -7.28 10.31 -4.08
C ASP A 8 -8.62 9.58 -3.92
N GLY A 9 -9.47 10.11 -3.02
CA GLY A 9 -10.71 9.44 -2.65
C GLY A 9 -11.66 9.15 -3.80
N ASP A 10 -11.78 10.07 -4.76
CA ASP A 10 -12.70 9.90 -5.88
C ASP A 10 -12.21 8.80 -6.83
N VAL A 11 -10.93 8.81 -7.14
CA VAL A 11 -10.33 7.80 -8.01
C VAL A 11 -10.33 6.44 -7.31
N ALA A 12 -10.03 6.41 -6.02
CA ALA A 12 -10.06 5.17 -5.25
C ALA A 12 -11.46 4.56 -5.23
N ASN A 13 -12.49 5.37 -5.05
CA ASN A 13 -13.88 4.90 -5.09
C ASN A 13 -14.23 4.31 -6.47
N TYR A 14 -13.82 4.96 -7.52
CA TYR A 14 -14.04 4.48 -8.88
C TYR A 14 -13.39 3.11 -9.10
N LEU A 15 -12.13 2.96 -8.66
CA LEU A 15 -11.40 1.71 -8.79
C LEU A 15 -12.03 0.60 -7.95
N ASN A 16 -12.49 0.92 -6.75
CA ASN A 16 -13.19 -0.05 -5.90
C ASN A 16 -14.47 -0.56 -6.56
N LEU A 17 -15.22 0.31 -7.20
CA LEU A 17 -16.43 -0.09 -7.93
C LEU A 17 -16.08 -1.03 -9.09
N LYS A 18 -14.99 -0.77 -9.80
CA LYS A 18 -14.55 -1.58 -10.92
C LYS A 18 -14.02 -2.95 -10.49
N SER A 19 -13.28 -3.00 -9.40
CA SER A 19 -12.64 -4.22 -8.92
C SER A 19 -13.57 -5.12 -8.12
N LYS A 20 -14.72 -4.61 -7.72
CA LYS A 20 -15.67 -5.26 -6.78
C LYS A 20 -15.05 -5.51 -5.39
N LEU A 21 -13.92 -4.87 -5.11
CA LEU A 21 -13.28 -4.90 -3.81
C LEU A 21 -13.55 -3.57 -3.12
N ASN A 22 -14.16 -3.62 -1.94
CA ASN A 22 -14.59 -2.42 -1.25
C ASN A 22 -13.59 -1.90 -0.24
N ARG A 23 -12.40 -2.49 -0.17
CA ARG A 23 -11.43 -2.18 0.88
C ARG A 23 -10.02 -2.20 0.35
N GLY A 24 -9.19 -1.30 0.88
CA GLY A 24 -7.78 -1.26 0.60
C GLY A 24 -7.33 0.08 0.04
N VAL A 25 -6.04 0.15 -0.22
CA VAL A 25 -5.39 1.36 -0.73
C VAL A 25 -4.69 1.02 -2.04
N TYR A 26 -5.09 1.68 -3.12
CA TYR A 26 -4.45 1.48 -4.43
C TYR A 26 -3.14 2.24 -4.53
N VAL A 27 -2.13 1.56 -5.04
CA VAL A 27 -0.83 2.17 -5.34
C VAL A 27 -0.92 2.87 -6.69
N SER A 28 -0.78 4.19 -6.71
CA SER A 28 -0.76 4.96 -7.96
C SER A 28 0.64 5.03 -8.57
N LYS A 29 1.67 5.02 -7.72
CA LYS A 29 3.05 5.10 -8.17
C LYS A 29 3.98 4.62 -7.06
N VAL A 30 5.07 3.95 -7.47
CA VAL A 30 6.17 3.58 -6.55
C VAL A 30 7.29 4.60 -6.74
N VAL A 31 7.75 5.17 -5.63
CA VAL A 31 8.82 6.19 -5.65
C VAL A 31 10.13 5.55 -6.08
N VAL A 32 10.78 6.12 -7.09
CA VAL A 32 12.07 5.65 -7.58
C VAL A 32 13.11 5.71 -6.46
N ASN A 33 13.83 4.61 -6.26
CA ASN A 33 14.80 4.45 -5.18
C ASN A 33 14.23 4.61 -3.76
N GLY A 34 12.91 4.58 -3.63
CA GLY A 34 12.26 4.58 -2.32
C GLY A 34 12.18 3.16 -1.73
N PRO A 35 11.64 3.05 -0.49
CA PRO A 35 11.56 1.75 0.19
C PRO A 35 10.87 0.66 -0.60
N ALA A 36 9.73 0.98 -1.24
CA ALA A 36 8.97 -0.01 -2.01
C ALA A 36 9.62 -0.35 -3.35
N ALA A 37 10.59 0.43 -3.84
CA ALA A 37 11.21 0.20 -5.14
C ALA A 37 11.99 -1.11 -5.20
N ASN A 38 12.50 -1.58 -4.05
CA ASN A 38 13.23 -2.83 -3.95
C ASN A 38 12.34 -4.01 -3.58
N SER A 39 11.04 -3.78 -3.47
CA SER A 39 10.04 -4.83 -3.25
C SER A 39 9.35 -5.16 -4.58
N ASN A 40 8.44 -6.13 -4.54
CA ASN A 40 7.64 -6.47 -5.72
C ASN A 40 6.37 -5.62 -5.85
N LEU A 41 6.21 -4.59 -5.03
CA LEU A 41 5.05 -3.71 -5.08
C LEU A 41 5.04 -2.94 -6.40
N GLN A 42 3.87 -2.89 -7.07
CA GLN A 42 3.71 -2.29 -8.39
C GLN A 42 2.53 -1.33 -8.42
N GLU A 43 2.57 -0.42 -9.38
CA GLU A 43 1.41 0.43 -9.66
C GLU A 43 0.18 -0.42 -9.94
N GLY A 44 -0.96 0.00 -9.41
CA GLY A 44 -2.21 -0.71 -9.57
C GLY A 44 -2.47 -1.79 -8.53
N ASP A 45 -1.50 -2.11 -7.70
CA ASP A 45 -1.71 -3.05 -6.59
C ASP A 45 -2.70 -2.47 -5.59
N LEU A 46 -3.58 -3.32 -5.07
CA LEU A 46 -4.48 -2.96 -3.99
C LEU A 46 -3.93 -3.52 -2.69
N VAL A 47 -3.48 -2.64 -1.82
CA VAL A 47 -2.97 -3.03 -0.50
C VAL A 47 -4.15 -3.23 0.44
N CYS A 48 -4.42 -4.48 0.81
CA CYS A 48 -5.58 -4.85 1.62
C CYS A 48 -5.29 -4.86 3.11
N SER A 49 -4.07 -5.24 3.48
CA SER A 49 -3.66 -5.28 4.88
C SER A 49 -2.18 -5.00 5.04
N ILE A 50 -1.82 -4.60 6.26
CA ILE A 50 -0.43 -4.39 6.66
C ILE A 50 -0.22 -5.03 8.02
N ASP A 51 0.74 -5.96 8.10
CA ASP A 51 1.03 -6.75 9.30
C ASP A 51 -0.25 -7.37 9.90
N GLY A 52 -1.14 -7.84 9.04
CA GLY A 52 -2.40 -8.47 9.45
C GLY A 52 -3.54 -7.49 9.77
N LYS A 53 -3.28 -6.19 9.75
CA LYS A 53 -4.32 -5.19 9.99
C LYS A 53 -4.99 -4.78 8.68
N ASN A 54 -6.28 -4.96 8.57
CA ASN A 54 -7.04 -4.58 7.38
C ASN A 54 -7.04 -3.08 7.17
N LEU A 55 -6.87 -2.67 5.93
CA LEU A 55 -6.88 -1.27 5.52
C LEU A 55 -8.16 -0.98 4.75
N ASN A 56 -8.87 0.07 5.14
CA ASN A 56 -10.05 0.54 4.44
C ASN A 56 -9.80 1.87 3.73
N THR A 57 -8.97 2.72 4.32
CA THR A 57 -8.70 4.06 3.83
C THR A 57 -7.20 4.36 3.85
N ILE A 58 -6.84 5.43 3.15
CA ILE A 58 -5.46 5.95 3.18
C ILE A 58 -5.06 6.33 4.62
N ASN A 59 -6.01 6.87 5.40
CA ASN A 59 -5.72 7.24 6.78
C ASN A 59 -5.34 6.04 7.64
N ASP A 60 -5.97 4.88 7.43
CA ASP A 60 -5.61 3.66 8.14
C ASP A 60 -4.15 3.31 7.88
N LEU A 61 -3.71 3.41 6.64
CA LEU A 61 -2.33 3.16 6.27
C LEU A 61 -1.38 4.18 6.91
N ARG A 62 -1.72 5.46 6.84
CA ARG A 62 -0.91 6.53 7.42
C ARG A 62 -0.75 6.35 8.92
N GLU A 63 -1.83 6.09 9.64
CA GLU A 63 -1.79 5.88 11.08
C GLU A 63 -0.90 4.70 11.45
N PHE A 64 -0.99 3.61 10.70
CA PHE A 64 -0.14 2.46 10.95
C PHE A 64 1.34 2.80 10.77
N ILE A 65 1.67 3.49 9.69
CA ILE A 65 3.06 3.86 9.37
C ILE A 65 3.62 4.86 10.39
N TYR A 66 2.79 5.76 10.92
CA TYR A 66 3.22 6.69 11.96
C TYR A 66 3.76 6.00 13.21
N GLY A 67 3.23 4.83 13.53
CA GLY A 67 3.70 4.07 14.70
C GLY A 67 4.97 3.28 14.45
N LYS A 68 5.53 3.34 13.25
CA LYS A 68 6.70 2.56 12.85
C LYS A 68 7.93 3.43 12.69
N LEU A 69 9.09 2.83 12.94
CA LEU A 69 10.39 3.50 12.78
C LEU A 69 11.02 3.14 11.43
N PRO A 70 11.86 4.05 10.88
CA PRO A 70 12.65 3.69 9.69
C PRO A 70 13.48 2.44 9.96
N GLY A 71 13.53 1.55 8.97
CA GLY A 71 14.23 0.28 9.09
C GLY A 71 13.37 -0.89 9.55
N GLU A 72 12.17 -0.63 10.08
CA GLU A 72 11.24 -1.71 10.41
C GLU A 72 10.68 -2.31 9.13
N GLU A 73 10.50 -3.63 9.14
CA GLU A 73 9.89 -4.37 8.04
C GLU A 73 8.39 -4.50 8.27
N VAL A 74 7.61 -4.31 7.22
CA VAL A 74 6.17 -4.56 7.24
C VAL A 74 5.82 -5.56 6.15
N GLU A 75 4.77 -6.34 6.39
CA GLU A 75 4.23 -7.27 5.41
C GLU A 75 2.90 -6.76 4.89
N LEU A 76 2.83 -6.57 3.57
CA LEU A 76 1.63 -6.12 2.89
C LEU A 76 0.95 -7.31 2.22
N GLU A 77 -0.36 -7.42 2.38
CA GLU A 77 -1.16 -8.27 1.53
C GLU A 77 -1.76 -7.42 0.42
N VAL A 78 -1.47 -7.78 -0.83
CA VAL A 78 -1.94 -7.03 -1.98
C VAL A 78 -2.71 -7.94 -2.93
N VAL A 79 -3.64 -7.33 -3.66
CA VAL A 79 -4.35 -7.96 -4.76
C VAL A 79 -3.88 -7.33 -6.06
N ARG A 80 -3.43 -8.17 -6.97
CA ARG A 80 -2.99 -7.77 -8.30
C ARG A 80 -3.80 -8.59 -9.30
N GLY A 81 -4.76 -7.93 -9.98
CA GLY A 81 -5.71 -8.65 -10.80
C GLY A 81 -6.53 -9.60 -9.94
N GLU A 82 -6.43 -10.89 -10.19
CA GLU A 82 -7.11 -11.93 -9.40
C GLU A 82 -6.19 -12.64 -8.42
N SER A 83 -4.93 -12.22 -8.33
CA SER A 83 -3.93 -12.88 -7.50
C SER A 83 -3.71 -12.12 -6.20
N LYS A 84 -3.59 -12.87 -5.10
CA LYS A 84 -3.15 -12.32 -3.82
C LYS A 84 -1.67 -12.56 -3.66
N LYS A 85 -0.97 -11.56 -3.13
CA LYS A 85 0.48 -11.64 -2.90
C LYS A 85 0.82 -11.05 -1.54
N SER A 86 1.83 -11.62 -0.90
CA SER A 86 2.44 -11.04 0.29
C SER A 86 3.74 -10.37 -0.12
N ILE A 87 3.89 -9.11 0.25
CA ILE A 87 5.06 -8.31 -0.11
C ILE A 87 5.65 -7.68 1.14
N ARG A 88 6.95 -7.85 1.33
CA ARG A 88 7.67 -7.25 2.46
C ARG A 88 8.37 -5.99 2.02
N VAL A 89 8.23 -4.94 2.81
CA VAL A 89 8.86 -3.66 2.57
C VAL A 89 9.56 -3.21 3.84
N ILE A 90 10.81 -2.76 3.70
CA ILE A 90 11.54 -2.12 4.79
C ILE A 90 11.26 -0.64 4.71
N LEU A 91 10.73 -0.06 5.79
CA LEU A 91 10.36 1.35 5.82
C LEU A 91 11.59 2.24 5.76
N GLY A 92 11.48 3.32 5.01
CA GLY A 92 12.51 4.34 4.91
C GLY A 92 12.17 5.58 5.72
N ARG A 93 13.12 6.51 5.74
CA ARG A 93 12.93 7.81 6.36
C ARG A 93 12.09 8.70 5.47
N LYS A 94 11.26 9.51 6.11
CA LYS A 94 10.57 10.58 5.42
C LYS A 94 11.56 11.71 5.18
N ASN A 95 11.69 12.11 3.96
CA ASN A 95 12.53 13.25 3.59
C ASN A 95 11.73 14.55 3.65
#